data_2b7e97b841c39e7be18552aeae86635e
#
_entry.id   2b7e97b841c39e7be18552aeae86635e
#
_cell.length_a   1.000
_cell.length_b   1.000
_cell.length_c   1.000
_cell.angle_alpha   90.00
_cell.angle_beta   90.00
_cell.angle_gamma   90.00
#
_symmetry.space_group_name_H-M   'P 1'
#
loop_
_entity.id
_entity.type
_entity.pdbx_description
1 polymer ?
#
loop_
_entity_poly.entity_id
_entity_poly.type
_entity_poly.pdbx_seq_one_letter_code
_entity_poly.pdbx_strand_id
1 'polypeptide(L)'
;MTKIKVENPIVELDGDEMTRIIWQMIKDKLITPYLDIDLKYYDLGMESRDETEDQITVDAANAILDIGVGVKCATITPDEARVEEFNLKRMYRSPNGTIRNILGGTVFRQPIICSNVPRLVPGWTDPIVIGRHAFGDQYRATDFVVPGKGKLTMRWEAEDGSETKDFEVFDFPGGGVAMSMYNLDESIRDFARACMLYALDLKWPLYLSTKNTIMKAYDGRFKDLFQEVFDTEFKDQFEAHGIDYEHRLIDDMVAAALKWSGKFVWACKNYDGDVQSDTVAQGFGSLGLMTSVLLTPDGKTIEAEAAHGTVTRHYRAHQRGEETSTNSIASIFAWTRGLSKRAEIDGNNKLKHFATRLEKVCISTVERGSMTKDLALLVGTQQDWLSTEGFL
;
A
#
# COMPACT_ATOMS: atom_id res chain seq x y z
N MET A 1 -5.59 -25.05 23.94
CA MET A 1 -6.54 -23.91 24.02
C MET A 1 -7.63 -24.10 22.98
N THR A 2 -8.88 -23.72 23.27
CA THR A 2 -9.92 -23.75 22.25
C THR A 2 -9.67 -22.62 21.26
N LYS A 3 -9.64 -22.94 19.95
CA LYS A 3 -9.44 -21.96 18.89
C LYS A 3 -10.61 -20.96 18.84
N ILE A 4 -10.31 -19.72 18.44
CA ILE A 4 -11.34 -18.71 18.17
C ILE A 4 -11.97 -19.05 16.83
N LYS A 5 -13.28 -19.27 16.80
CA LYS A 5 -14.01 -19.52 15.57
C LYS A 5 -14.19 -18.23 14.78
N VAL A 6 -13.86 -18.27 13.49
CA VAL A 6 -14.09 -17.20 12.51
C VAL A 6 -15.13 -17.72 11.51
N GLU A 7 -16.32 -17.12 11.55
CA GLU A 7 -17.49 -17.67 10.84
C GLU A 7 -17.40 -17.51 9.32
N ASN A 8 -16.82 -16.42 8.86
CA ASN A 8 -16.69 -16.12 7.43
C ASN A 8 -15.21 -16.17 6.99
N PRO A 9 -14.96 -16.59 5.75
CA PRO A 9 -13.59 -16.74 5.24
C PRO A 9 -12.84 -15.43 5.10
N ILE A 10 -11.54 -15.55 4.93
CA ILE A 10 -10.62 -14.50 4.43
C ILE A 10 -9.95 -15.02 3.16
N VAL A 11 -9.73 -14.15 2.18
CA VAL A 11 -8.93 -14.48 1.00
C VAL A 11 -7.45 -14.35 1.36
N GLU A 12 -6.71 -15.43 1.17
CA GLU A 12 -5.27 -15.46 1.33
C GLU A 12 -4.58 -15.47 -0.03
N LEU A 13 -3.72 -14.49 -0.27
CA LEU A 13 -2.90 -14.39 -1.46
C LEU A 13 -1.44 -14.66 -1.08
N ASP A 14 -0.94 -15.83 -1.46
CA ASP A 14 0.46 -16.18 -1.24
C ASP A 14 1.36 -15.45 -2.26
N GLY A 15 2.66 -15.46 -2.04
CA GLY A 15 3.61 -14.67 -2.82
C GLY A 15 4.89 -15.42 -3.16
N ASP A 16 6.00 -14.68 -3.16
CA ASP A 16 7.28 -15.17 -3.66
C ASP A 16 8.41 -15.09 -2.63
N GLU A 17 9.47 -15.84 -2.88
CA GLU A 17 10.79 -15.76 -2.28
C GLU A 17 10.78 -15.83 -0.73
N MET A 18 11.58 -14.99 -0.04
CA MET A 18 11.71 -15.06 1.42
C MET A 18 10.39 -14.72 2.14
N THR A 19 9.58 -13.83 1.57
CA THR A 19 8.30 -13.45 2.16
C THR A 19 7.29 -14.60 2.15
N ARG A 20 7.29 -15.46 1.15
CA ARG A 20 6.47 -16.70 1.12
C ARG A 20 6.83 -17.64 2.27
N ILE A 21 8.12 -17.82 2.53
CA ILE A 21 8.60 -18.66 3.64
C ILE A 21 8.13 -18.07 4.98
N ILE A 22 8.31 -16.78 5.16
CA ILE A 22 7.88 -16.06 6.38
C ILE A 22 6.35 -16.13 6.54
N TRP A 23 5.61 -15.96 5.45
CA TRP A 23 4.15 -16.02 5.44
C TRP A 23 3.62 -17.35 5.95
N GLN A 24 4.24 -18.45 5.49
CA GLN A 24 3.91 -19.79 5.99
C GLN A 24 4.25 -19.95 7.48
N MET A 25 5.45 -19.47 7.92
CA MET A 25 5.82 -19.50 9.33
C MET A 25 4.83 -18.73 10.23
N ILE A 26 4.36 -17.56 9.77
CA ILE A 26 3.36 -16.77 10.48
C ILE A 26 2.05 -17.55 10.62
N LYS A 27 1.57 -18.19 9.54
CA LYS A 27 0.37 -19.03 9.60
C LYS A 27 0.53 -20.16 10.62
N ASP A 28 1.62 -20.88 10.55
CA ASP A 28 1.86 -22.07 11.38
C ASP A 28 2.03 -21.76 12.85
N LYS A 29 2.67 -20.63 13.18
CA LYS A 29 3.00 -20.27 14.56
C LYS A 29 2.00 -19.30 15.20
N LEU A 30 1.42 -18.35 14.42
CA LEU A 30 0.67 -17.25 14.98
C LEU A 30 -0.80 -17.21 14.59
N ILE A 31 -1.24 -17.91 13.54
CA ILE A 31 -2.62 -17.86 13.05
C ILE A 31 -3.36 -19.18 13.31
N THR A 32 -2.95 -20.27 12.64
CA THR A 32 -3.68 -21.53 12.68
C THR A 32 -3.71 -22.25 14.04
N PRO A 33 -2.74 -22.05 14.98
CA PRO A 33 -2.87 -22.59 16.31
C PRO A 33 -3.98 -21.95 17.17
N TYR A 34 -4.35 -20.71 16.87
CA TYR A 34 -5.26 -19.89 17.66
C TYR A 34 -6.64 -19.71 17.03
N LEU A 35 -6.73 -19.78 15.70
CA LEU A 35 -7.95 -19.50 14.95
C LEU A 35 -8.44 -20.76 14.23
N ASP A 36 -9.79 -20.94 14.26
CA ASP A 36 -10.53 -21.86 13.40
C ASP A 36 -11.13 -20.99 12.28
N ILE A 37 -10.40 -20.90 11.16
CA ILE A 37 -10.68 -19.97 10.05
C ILE A 37 -10.59 -20.69 8.71
N ASP A 38 -11.53 -20.42 7.82
CA ASP A 38 -11.47 -20.83 6.42
C ASP A 38 -10.69 -19.78 5.61
N LEU A 39 -9.63 -20.25 4.91
CA LEU A 39 -8.80 -19.41 4.05
C LEU A 39 -9.05 -19.78 2.59
N LYS A 40 -9.56 -18.83 1.81
CA LYS A 40 -9.67 -18.95 0.36
C LYS A 40 -8.31 -18.62 -0.24
N TYR A 41 -7.53 -19.66 -0.47
CA TYR A 41 -6.13 -19.58 -0.87
C TYR A 41 -5.96 -19.37 -2.38
N TYR A 42 -5.13 -18.40 -2.75
CA TYR A 42 -4.68 -18.12 -4.10
C TYR A 42 -3.16 -18.01 -4.11
N ASP A 43 -2.48 -18.82 -4.91
CA ASP A 43 -1.04 -18.76 -5.09
C ASP A 43 -0.68 -17.72 -6.15
N LEU A 44 -0.19 -16.55 -5.73
CA LEU A 44 0.30 -15.51 -6.63
C LEU A 44 1.81 -15.56 -6.86
N GLY A 45 2.45 -16.69 -6.56
CA GLY A 45 3.85 -16.93 -6.92
C GLY A 45 4.04 -16.96 -8.44
N MET A 46 5.26 -16.65 -8.89
CA MET A 46 5.57 -16.49 -10.32
C MET A 46 5.17 -17.69 -11.17
N GLU A 47 5.39 -18.92 -10.68
CA GLU A 47 5.07 -20.15 -11.43
C GLU A 47 3.56 -20.27 -11.67
N SER A 48 2.75 -20.11 -10.62
CA SER A 48 1.28 -20.19 -10.70
C SER A 48 0.69 -19.08 -11.58
N ARG A 49 1.27 -17.87 -11.51
CA ARG A 49 0.87 -16.77 -12.37
C ARG A 49 1.21 -17.03 -13.84
N ASP A 50 2.37 -17.61 -14.14
CA ASP A 50 2.75 -17.96 -15.51
C ASP A 50 1.88 -19.11 -16.06
N GLU A 51 1.58 -20.12 -15.25
CA GLU A 51 0.68 -21.22 -15.63
C GLU A 51 -0.70 -20.71 -16.03
N THR A 52 -1.26 -19.79 -15.27
CA THR A 52 -2.61 -19.23 -15.45
C THR A 52 -2.65 -17.97 -16.35
N GLU A 53 -1.51 -17.57 -16.92
CA GLU A 53 -1.36 -16.32 -17.67
C GLU A 53 -1.81 -15.08 -16.88
N ASP A 54 -1.58 -15.12 -15.58
CA ASP A 54 -1.97 -14.11 -14.57
C ASP A 54 -3.49 -14.04 -14.26
N GLN A 55 -4.30 -14.99 -14.78
CA GLN A 55 -5.73 -15.03 -14.48
C GLN A 55 -5.98 -15.22 -12.97
N ILE A 56 -5.12 -15.98 -12.27
CA ILE A 56 -5.24 -16.19 -10.82
C ILE A 56 -5.21 -14.89 -10.01
N THR A 57 -4.49 -13.86 -10.47
CA THR A 57 -4.46 -12.54 -9.83
C THR A 57 -5.83 -11.85 -9.96
N VAL A 58 -6.48 -11.98 -11.11
CA VAL A 58 -7.83 -11.44 -11.36
C VAL A 58 -8.86 -12.18 -10.50
N ASP A 59 -8.78 -13.50 -10.46
CA ASP A 59 -9.69 -14.34 -9.68
C ASP A 59 -9.57 -14.05 -8.17
N ALA A 60 -8.33 -13.88 -7.68
CA ALA A 60 -8.07 -13.50 -6.29
C ALA A 60 -8.65 -12.13 -5.95
N ALA A 61 -8.50 -11.13 -6.82
CA ALA A 61 -9.05 -9.79 -6.62
C ALA A 61 -10.60 -9.81 -6.57
N ASN A 62 -11.24 -10.57 -7.47
CA ASN A 62 -12.69 -10.74 -7.44
C ASN A 62 -13.16 -11.45 -6.17
N ALA A 63 -12.43 -12.48 -5.72
CA ALA A 63 -12.74 -13.15 -4.46
C ALA A 63 -12.66 -12.20 -3.26
N ILE A 64 -11.72 -11.24 -3.27
CA ILE A 64 -11.64 -10.21 -2.22
C ILE A 64 -12.87 -9.32 -2.24
N LEU A 65 -13.37 -8.91 -3.42
CA LEU A 65 -14.62 -8.13 -3.53
C LEU A 65 -15.82 -8.89 -2.96
N ASP A 66 -15.92 -10.18 -3.28
CA ASP A 66 -17.03 -11.03 -2.83
C ASP A 66 -17.01 -11.29 -1.32
N ILE A 67 -15.83 -11.49 -0.74
CA ILE A 67 -15.64 -11.89 0.67
C ILE A 67 -15.44 -10.66 1.59
N GLY A 68 -14.95 -9.57 1.05
CA GLY A 68 -14.73 -8.30 1.74
C GLY A 68 -13.37 -8.17 2.45
N VAL A 69 -12.58 -9.25 2.57
CA VAL A 69 -11.28 -9.20 3.26
C VAL A 69 -10.26 -10.06 2.54
N GLY A 70 -9.15 -9.44 2.14
CA GLY A 70 -7.95 -10.10 1.62
C GLY A 70 -6.72 -9.82 2.48
N VAL A 71 -5.83 -10.81 2.59
CA VAL A 71 -4.48 -10.68 3.14
C VAL A 71 -3.47 -11.17 2.12
N LYS A 72 -2.43 -10.40 1.88
CA LYS A 72 -1.52 -10.64 0.76
C LYS A 72 -0.06 -10.67 1.17
N CYS A 73 0.63 -11.72 0.75
CA CYS A 73 2.08 -11.83 0.77
C CYS A 73 2.70 -10.98 -0.36
N ALA A 74 3.95 -10.60 -0.23
CA ALA A 74 4.66 -9.87 -1.29
C ALA A 74 4.91 -10.75 -2.52
N THR A 75 4.75 -10.16 -3.70
CA THR A 75 4.86 -10.82 -5.01
C THR A 75 5.92 -10.17 -5.88
N ILE A 76 6.55 -10.94 -6.75
CA ILE A 76 7.48 -10.42 -7.76
C ILE A 76 6.70 -9.68 -8.85
N THR A 77 7.18 -8.48 -9.22
CA THR A 77 6.87 -7.86 -10.51
C THR A 77 8.06 -8.12 -11.42
N PRO A 78 7.93 -8.97 -12.46
CA PRO A 78 9.06 -9.37 -13.27
C PRO A 78 9.59 -8.24 -14.16
N ASP A 79 10.90 -8.12 -14.22
CA ASP A 79 11.68 -7.45 -15.25
C ASP A 79 12.26 -8.47 -16.22
N GLU A 80 13.08 -8.03 -17.16
CA GLU A 80 13.73 -8.89 -18.17
C GLU A 80 14.54 -10.02 -17.53
N ALA A 81 15.26 -9.74 -16.44
CA ALA A 81 16.08 -10.72 -15.74
C ALA A 81 15.22 -11.79 -15.06
N ARG A 82 14.07 -11.40 -14.51
CA ARG A 82 13.10 -12.33 -13.93
C ARG A 82 12.37 -13.17 -14.97
N VAL A 83 12.06 -12.58 -16.13
CA VAL A 83 11.51 -13.36 -17.26
C VAL A 83 12.46 -14.47 -17.67
N GLU A 84 13.77 -14.21 -17.77
CA GLU A 84 14.79 -15.23 -18.07
C GLU A 84 14.94 -16.22 -16.93
N GLU A 85 15.06 -15.76 -15.68
CA GLU A 85 15.23 -16.61 -14.50
C GLU A 85 14.14 -17.65 -14.33
N PHE A 86 12.88 -17.25 -14.50
CA PHE A 86 11.69 -18.12 -14.33
C PHE A 86 11.21 -18.73 -15.65
N ASN A 87 11.88 -18.44 -16.77
CA ASN A 87 11.49 -18.89 -18.11
C ASN A 87 10.00 -18.57 -18.41
N LEU A 88 9.59 -17.32 -18.11
CA LEU A 88 8.21 -16.91 -18.23
C LEU A 88 7.76 -16.77 -19.69
N LYS A 89 6.49 -17.06 -19.97
CA LYS A 89 5.86 -16.87 -21.28
C LYS A 89 5.87 -15.41 -21.73
N ARG A 90 5.81 -14.48 -20.76
CA ARG A 90 5.85 -13.04 -21.00
C ARG A 90 6.21 -12.25 -19.73
N MET A 91 6.51 -10.97 -19.88
CA MET A 91 6.66 -10.05 -18.74
C MET A 91 5.27 -9.64 -18.23
N TYR A 92 4.88 -10.19 -17.07
CA TYR A 92 3.59 -9.90 -16.45
C TYR A 92 3.61 -8.53 -15.75
N ARG A 93 2.43 -7.90 -15.67
CA ARG A 93 2.25 -6.65 -14.91
C ARG A 93 2.36 -6.92 -13.41
N SER A 94 2.48 -5.84 -12.64
CA SER A 94 2.44 -5.93 -11.17
C SER A 94 1.10 -6.49 -10.69
N PRO A 95 1.08 -7.58 -9.88
CA PRO A 95 -0.15 -8.09 -9.28
C PRO A 95 -0.85 -7.03 -8.43
N ASN A 96 -0.09 -6.22 -7.69
CA ASN A 96 -0.64 -5.12 -6.90
C ASN A 96 -1.39 -4.12 -7.78
N GLY A 97 -0.86 -3.82 -8.98
CA GLY A 97 -1.53 -2.95 -9.95
C GLY A 97 -2.86 -3.55 -10.42
N THR A 98 -2.88 -4.84 -10.74
CA THR A 98 -4.09 -5.57 -11.17
C THR A 98 -5.15 -5.57 -10.06
N ILE A 99 -4.77 -5.97 -8.83
CA ILE A 99 -5.67 -6.00 -7.68
C ILE A 99 -6.25 -4.61 -7.40
N ARG A 100 -5.40 -3.58 -7.31
CA ARG A 100 -5.82 -2.20 -7.06
C ARG A 100 -6.79 -1.66 -8.13
N ASN A 101 -6.57 -2.03 -9.38
CA ASN A 101 -7.47 -1.63 -10.47
C ASN A 101 -8.84 -2.31 -10.42
N ILE A 102 -8.91 -3.53 -9.91
CA ILE A 102 -10.17 -4.28 -9.75
C ILE A 102 -10.92 -3.80 -8.50
N LEU A 103 -10.23 -3.70 -7.37
CA LEU A 103 -10.84 -3.27 -6.10
C LEU A 103 -11.19 -1.77 -6.10
N GLY A 104 -10.42 -0.95 -6.83
CA GLY A 104 -10.47 0.51 -6.68
C GLY A 104 -9.95 0.94 -5.31
N GLY A 105 -10.20 2.19 -4.92
CA GLY A 105 -9.94 2.66 -3.57
C GLY A 105 -8.58 3.31 -3.34
N THR A 106 -8.19 3.33 -2.08
CA THR A 106 -7.03 4.07 -1.57
C THR A 106 -6.13 3.15 -0.76
N VAL A 107 -4.83 3.22 -0.99
CA VAL A 107 -3.83 2.52 -0.17
C VAL A 107 -3.43 3.41 0.99
N PHE A 108 -3.73 2.99 2.21
CA PHE A 108 -3.27 3.65 3.44
C PHE A 108 -2.04 2.95 3.98
N ARG A 109 -0.96 3.72 4.14
CA ARG A 109 0.29 3.27 4.72
C ARG A 109 0.56 3.99 6.03
N GLN A 110 0.74 3.21 7.10
CA GLN A 110 0.94 3.72 8.45
C GLN A 110 2.17 3.07 9.09
N PRO A 111 3.08 3.86 9.68
CA PRO A 111 4.24 3.32 10.37
C PRO A 111 3.85 2.57 11.65
N ILE A 112 4.55 1.48 11.91
CA ILE A 112 4.52 0.74 13.16
C ILE A 112 5.63 1.33 14.04
N ILE A 113 5.26 1.92 15.16
CA ILE A 113 6.21 2.64 16.01
C ILE A 113 6.65 1.74 17.18
N CYS A 114 7.96 1.47 17.26
CA CYS A 114 8.62 0.87 18.40
C CYS A 114 9.48 1.95 19.07
N SER A 115 9.29 2.16 20.37
CA SER A 115 9.88 3.31 21.09
C SER A 115 11.42 3.28 21.14
N ASN A 116 12.02 2.09 21.09
CA ASN A 116 13.46 1.86 21.11
C ASN A 116 14.12 1.88 19.72
N VAL A 117 13.35 1.93 18.63
CA VAL A 117 13.89 2.07 17.27
C VAL A 117 14.07 3.55 16.95
N PRO A 118 15.31 4.04 16.72
CA PRO A 118 15.57 5.43 16.43
C PRO A 118 14.90 5.88 15.15
N ARG A 119 14.29 7.05 15.17
CA ARG A 119 13.71 7.70 14.00
C ARG A 119 14.76 8.56 13.29
N LEU A 120 14.81 8.50 11.97
CA LEU A 120 15.67 9.39 11.18
C LEU A 120 15.20 10.85 11.25
N VAL A 121 13.89 11.06 11.45
CA VAL A 121 13.33 12.38 11.76
C VAL A 121 12.90 12.41 13.22
N PRO A 122 13.75 12.91 14.16
CA PRO A 122 13.51 12.81 15.60
C PRO A 122 12.23 13.52 16.07
N GLY A 123 11.75 14.52 15.31
CA GLY A 123 10.52 15.25 15.60
C GLY A 123 9.23 14.45 15.37
N TRP A 124 9.27 13.35 14.65
CA TRP A 124 8.09 12.52 14.39
C TRP A 124 7.76 11.63 15.58
N THR A 125 6.98 12.14 16.51
CA THR A 125 6.58 11.41 17.72
C THR A 125 5.31 10.58 17.50
N ASP A 126 4.46 10.99 16.57
CA ASP A 126 3.20 10.36 16.24
C ASP A 126 3.19 9.85 14.78
N PRO A 127 2.35 8.87 14.45
CA PRO A 127 2.29 8.32 13.09
C PRO A 127 1.86 9.38 12.07
N ILE A 128 2.45 9.29 10.87
CA ILE A 128 1.98 9.97 9.65
C ILE A 128 1.37 8.90 8.76
N VAL A 129 0.11 9.05 8.41
CA VAL A 129 -0.58 8.13 7.49
C VAL A 129 -0.55 8.69 6.10
N ILE A 130 -0.01 7.95 5.14
CA ILE A 130 -0.09 8.29 3.72
C ILE A 130 -1.31 7.60 3.11
N GLY A 131 -2.25 8.39 2.57
CA GLY A 131 -3.33 7.93 1.72
C GLY A 131 -2.90 8.06 0.25
N ARG A 132 -2.59 6.95 -0.42
CA ARG A 132 -2.18 6.92 -1.82
C ARG A 132 -3.37 6.61 -2.72
N HIS A 133 -3.65 7.48 -3.70
CA HIS A 133 -4.60 7.16 -4.76
C HIS A 133 -4.10 5.97 -5.59
N ALA A 134 -4.86 4.89 -5.65
CA ALA A 134 -4.39 3.64 -6.25
C ALA A 134 -4.71 3.50 -7.74
N PHE A 135 -5.13 4.57 -8.40
CA PHE A 135 -5.59 4.56 -9.79
C PHE A 135 -4.93 5.66 -10.64
N GLY A 136 -4.76 5.36 -11.94
CA GLY A 136 -4.40 6.35 -12.95
C GLY A 136 -2.96 6.86 -12.87
N ASP A 137 -2.75 8.10 -13.33
CA ASP A 137 -1.50 8.83 -13.37
C ASP A 137 -0.39 8.03 -14.11
N GLN A 138 0.86 8.09 -13.64
CA GLN A 138 2.01 7.41 -14.25
C GLN A 138 1.83 5.87 -14.31
N TYR A 139 1.04 5.28 -13.43
CA TYR A 139 0.81 3.83 -13.38
C TYR A 139 -0.15 3.32 -14.46
N ARG A 140 -0.78 4.22 -15.20
CA ARG A 140 -1.61 3.96 -16.38
C ARG A 140 -1.22 4.81 -17.57
N ALA A 141 0.01 5.28 -17.60
CA ALA A 141 0.53 6.06 -18.70
C ALA A 141 0.70 5.24 -19.97
N THR A 142 0.58 5.93 -21.09
CA THR A 142 1.07 5.46 -22.38
C THR A 142 2.33 6.26 -22.69
N ASP A 143 3.46 5.59 -22.81
CA ASP A 143 4.75 6.23 -23.09
C ASP A 143 5.49 5.51 -24.21
N PHE A 144 6.36 6.26 -24.90
CA PHE A 144 7.16 5.73 -26.00
C PHE A 144 8.41 6.56 -26.27
N VAL A 145 9.39 5.92 -26.90
CA VAL A 145 10.58 6.60 -27.41
C VAL A 145 10.25 7.25 -28.77
N VAL A 146 10.39 8.56 -28.86
CA VAL A 146 10.23 9.31 -30.13
C VAL A 146 11.47 9.06 -30.99
N PRO A 147 11.34 8.46 -32.20
CA PRO A 147 12.50 7.98 -32.95
C PRO A 147 13.26 9.08 -33.70
N GLY A 148 12.68 10.27 -33.86
CA GLY A 148 13.32 11.35 -34.63
C GLY A 148 12.47 12.61 -34.72
N LYS A 149 12.75 13.44 -35.75
CA LYS A 149 11.96 14.66 -35.99
C LYS A 149 10.51 14.35 -36.23
N GLY A 150 9.62 15.12 -35.60
CA GLY A 150 8.19 14.96 -35.79
C GLY A 150 7.35 15.71 -34.78
N LYS A 151 6.09 15.80 -35.04
CA LYS A 151 5.12 16.53 -34.21
C LYS A 151 4.35 15.56 -33.32
N LEU A 152 4.33 15.84 -32.02
CA LEU A 152 3.47 15.18 -31.06
C LEU A 152 2.18 15.99 -30.87
N THR A 153 1.04 15.32 -31.04
CA THR A 153 -0.29 15.90 -30.82
C THR A 153 -1.08 15.03 -29.85
N MET A 154 -1.95 15.66 -29.07
CA MET A 154 -2.93 14.98 -28.23
C MET A 154 -4.33 15.34 -28.71
N ARG A 155 -5.17 14.33 -28.95
CA ARG A 155 -6.54 14.50 -29.40
C ARG A 155 -7.51 13.86 -28.42
N TRP A 156 -8.57 14.59 -28.10
CA TRP A 156 -9.75 14.07 -27.43
C TRP A 156 -10.96 14.30 -28.36
N GLU A 157 -11.82 13.30 -28.48
CA GLU A 157 -13.00 13.33 -29.30
C GLU A 157 -14.21 12.81 -28.51
N ALA A 158 -15.29 13.58 -28.49
CA ALA A 158 -16.53 13.16 -27.86
C ALA A 158 -17.10 11.93 -28.56
N GLU A 159 -17.72 10.99 -27.82
CA GLU A 159 -18.28 9.74 -28.34
C GLU A 159 -19.32 9.99 -29.44
N ASP A 160 -20.12 11.05 -29.31
CA ASP A 160 -21.13 11.46 -30.27
C ASP A 160 -20.58 12.32 -31.41
N GLY A 161 -19.26 12.58 -31.43
CA GLY A 161 -18.61 13.41 -32.44
C GLY A 161 -18.93 14.92 -32.34
N SER A 162 -19.62 15.35 -31.28
CA SER A 162 -20.06 16.75 -31.10
C SER A 162 -18.92 17.73 -30.85
N GLU A 163 -17.84 17.27 -30.28
CA GLU A 163 -16.68 18.09 -29.92
C GLU A 163 -15.36 17.33 -30.12
N THR A 164 -14.35 18.03 -30.62
CA THR A 164 -12.98 17.52 -30.71
C THR A 164 -12.03 18.57 -30.15
N LYS A 165 -11.05 18.15 -29.34
CA LYS A 165 -9.96 18.99 -28.84
C LYS A 165 -8.64 18.46 -29.33
N ASP A 166 -7.92 19.27 -30.09
CA ASP A 166 -6.58 18.95 -30.59
C ASP A 166 -5.56 19.88 -29.95
N PHE A 167 -4.51 19.30 -29.39
CA PHE A 167 -3.40 20.03 -28.78
C PHE A 167 -2.08 19.63 -29.45
N GLU A 168 -1.34 20.62 -29.96
CA GLU A 168 0.06 20.42 -30.28
C GLU A 168 0.85 20.38 -28.97
N VAL A 169 1.47 19.24 -28.66
CA VAL A 169 2.24 19.06 -27.43
C VAL A 169 3.66 19.56 -27.64
N PHE A 170 4.33 19.08 -28.71
CA PHE A 170 5.70 19.49 -29.02
C PHE A 170 6.09 19.13 -30.46
N ASP A 171 6.95 19.96 -31.07
CA ASP A 171 7.59 19.69 -32.36
C ASP A 171 9.03 19.25 -32.10
N PHE A 172 9.28 17.95 -32.20
CA PHE A 172 10.56 17.33 -31.88
C PHE A 172 11.60 17.62 -32.97
N PRO A 173 12.73 18.27 -32.64
CA PRO A 173 13.82 18.49 -33.58
C PRO A 173 14.66 17.24 -33.82
N GLY A 174 14.48 16.18 -33.04
CA GLY A 174 15.21 14.91 -33.07
C GLY A 174 14.51 13.89 -32.19
N GLY A 175 15.24 12.86 -31.75
CA GLY A 175 14.72 11.84 -30.84
C GLY A 175 14.41 12.38 -29.46
N GLY A 176 13.55 11.66 -28.73
CA GLY A 176 13.15 12.01 -27.36
C GLY A 176 12.26 10.95 -26.73
N VAL A 177 11.50 11.36 -25.72
CA VAL A 177 10.48 10.51 -25.07
C VAL A 177 9.18 11.30 -24.93
N ALA A 178 8.05 10.60 -24.94
CA ALA A 178 6.74 11.21 -24.71
C ALA A 178 5.89 10.31 -23.84
N MET A 179 5.01 10.92 -23.03
CA MET A 179 4.08 10.21 -22.15
C MET A 179 2.74 10.93 -22.11
N SER A 180 1.69 10.15 -22.01
CA SER A 180 0.33 10.61 -21.70
C SER A 180 -0.21 9.84 -20.50
N MET A 181 -0.88 10.54 -19.58
CA MET A 181 -1.53 9.94 -18.41
C MET A 181 -2.93 10.53 -18.22
N TYR A 182 -3.78 9.87 -17.46
CA TYR A 182 -5.15 10.29 -17.20
C TYR A 182 -5.63 9.90 -15.81
N ASN A 183 -6.72 10.51 -15.39
CA ASN A 183 -7.50 10.10 -14.23
C ASN A 183 -8.99 10.34 -14.48
N LEU A 184 -9.85 9.83 -13.59
CA LEU A 184 -11.30 9.92 -13.68
C LEU A 184 -11.86 10.72 -12.51
N ASP A 185 -12.83 11.58 -12.78
CA ASP A 185 -13.49 12.40 -11.74
C ASP A 185 -14.05 11.55 -10.60
N GLU A 186 -14.74 10.45 -10.92
CA GLU A 186 -15.33 9.57 -9.91
C GLU A 186 -14.25 8.90 -9.06
N SER A 187 -13.16 8.41 -9.68
CA SER A 187 -12.03 7.85 -8.95
C SER A 187 -11.36 8.86 -7.99
N ILE A 188 -11.29 10.13 -8.41
CA ILE A 188 -10.78 11.21 -7.54
C ILE A 188 -11.74 11.49 -6.38
N ARG A 189 -13.06 11.52 -6.62
CA ARG A 189 -14.06 11.68 -5.54
C ARG A 189 -14.03 10.53 -4.56
N ASP A 190 -13.92 9.29 -5.05
CA ASP A 190 -13.80 8.10 -4.21
C ASP A 190 -12.54 8.12 -3.36
N PHE A 191 -11.42 8.57 -3.93
CA PHE A 191 -10.19 8.81 -3.18
C PHE A 191 -10.37 9.86 -2.09
N ALA A 192 -11.06 10.96 -2.39
CA ALA A 192 -11.39 11.99 -1.39
C ALA A 192 -12.24 11.42 -0.25
N ARG A 193 -13.33 10.72 -0.57
CA ARG A 193 -14.21 10.08 0.42
C ARG A 193 -13.46 9.10 1.32
N ALA A 194 -12.64 8.22 0.74
CA ALA A 194 -11.84 7.26 1.51
C ALA A 194 -10.89 7.97 2.48
N CYS A 195 -10.19 9.02 2.03
CA CYS A 195 -9.28 9.79 2.90
C CYS A 195 -10.03 10.55 4.01
N MET A 196 -11.20 11.12 3.70
CA MET A 196 -12.03 11.82 4.68
C MET A 196 -12.58 10.87 5.75
N LEU A 197 -13.12 9.72 5.34
CA LEU A 197 -13.57 8.68 6.28
C LEU A 197 -12.44 8.18 7.17
N TYR A 198 -11.26 7.95 6.60
CA TYR A 198 -10.10 7.49 7.36
C TYR A 198 -9.62 8.54 8.37
N ALA A 199 -9.61 9.82 7.98
CA ALA A 199 -9.26 10.93 8.87
C ALA A 199 -10.27 11.08 10.03
N LEU A 200 -11.58 10.93 9.76
CA LEU A 200 -12.64 10.94 10.76
C LEU A 200 -12.50 9.78 11.76
N ASP A 201 -12.22 8.56 11.29
CA ASP A 201 -12.02 7.39 12.16
C ASP A 201 -10.87 7.61 13.14
N LEU A 202 -9.76 8.16 12.65
CA LEU A 202 -8.60 8.53 13.46
C LEU A 202 -8.80 9.80 14.28
N LYS A 203 -9.73 10.66 13.91
CA LYS A 203 -9.90 12.03 14.43
C LYS A 203 -8.63 12.88 14.24
N TRP A 204 -8.05 12.79 13.05
CA TRP A 204 -6.83 13.50 12.66
C TRP A 204 -7.10 14.43 11.47
N PRO A 205 -6.38 15.56 11.36
CA PRO A 205 -6.50 16.42 10.20
C PRO A 205 -6.08 15.72 8.91
N LEU A 206 -6.67 16.14 7.80
CA LEU A 206 -6.40 15.65 6.45
C LEU A 206 -5.75 16.74 5.60
N TYR A 207 -4.63 16.39 4.97
CA TYR A 207 -3.95 17.25 4.00
C TYR A 207 -3.89 16.55 2.64
N LEU A 208 -4.45 17.20 1.60
CA LEU A 208 -4.21 16.82 0.22
C LEU A 208 -3.01 17.60 -0.32
N SER A 209 -2.06 16.94 -0.97
CA SER A 209 -0.99 17.66 -1.67
C SER A 209 -1.01 17.42 -3.17
N THR A 210 -0.75 18.50 -3.93
CA THR A 210 -0.64 18.48 -5.38
C THR A 210 0.41 19.51 -5.85
N LYS A 211 0.69 19.53 -7.16
CA LYS A 211 1.47 20.57 -7.81
C LYS A 211 0.61 21.37 -8.82
N ASN A 212 -0.58 21.78 -8.40
CA ASN A 212 -1.56 22.46 -9.24
C ASN A 212 -1.08 23.82 -9.79
N THR A 213 -0.04 24.41 -9.24
CA THR A 213 0.59 25.62 -9.78
C THR A 213 1.33 25.35 -11.10
N ILE A 214 1.74 24.12 -11.35
CA ILE A 214 2.40 23.65 -12.57
C ILE A 214 1.40 22.86 -13.45
N MET A 215 0.80 21.79 -12.90
CA MET A 215 -0.21 20.99 -13.59
C MET A 215 -1.61 21.55 -13.31
N LYS A 216 -1.88 22.75 -13.88
CA LYS A 216 -3.05 23.56 -13.50
C LYS A 216 -4.39 22.86 -13.71
N ALA A 217 -4.55 22.16 -14.83
CA ALA A 217 -5.78 21.42 -15.12
C ALA A 217 -5.79 20.06 -14.40
N TYR A 218 -4.72 19.28 -14.52
CA TYR A 218 -4.65 17.91 -14.00
C TYR A 218 -4.73 17.89 -12.47
N ASP A 219 -3.77 18.52 -11.80
CA ASP A 219 -3.72 18.60 -10.34
C ASP A 219 -4.80 19.53 -9.77
N GLY A 220 -5.17 20.57 -10.53
CA GLY A 220 -6.30 21.43 -10.18
C GLY A 220 -7.61 20.67 -10.05
N ARG A 221 -7.84 19.66 -10.93
CA ARG A 221 -9.03 18.80 -10.84
C ARG A 221 -9.07 18.00 -9.54
N PHE A 222 -7.94 17.44 -9.09
CA PHE A 222 -7.85 16.78 -7.77
C PHE A 222 -8.21 17.73 -6.63
N LYS A 223 -7.60 18.93 -6.62
CA LYS A 223 -7.87 19.96 -5.61
C LYS A 223 -9.35 20.33 -5.56
N ASP A 224 -9.94 20.58 -6.73
CA ASP A 224 -11.32 21.09 -6.82
C ASP A 224 -12.34 19.99 -6.42
N LEU A 225 -12.14 18.73 -6.84
CA LEU A 225 -13.02 17.62 -6.47
C LEU A 225 -12.89 17.22 -5.00
N PHE A 226 -11.69 17.28 -4.42
CA PHE A 226 -11.53 17.10 -2.98
C PHE A 226 -12.26 18.16 -2.17
N GLN A 227 -12.17 19.44 -2.60
CA GLN A 227 -12.88 20.54 -1.96
C GLN A 227 -14.40 20.37 -2.10
N GLU A 228 -14.89 19.97 -3.29
CA GLU A 228 -16.31 19.69 -3.54
C GLU A 228 -16.83 18.61 -2.58
N VAL A 229 -16.13 17.46 -2.50
CA VAL A 229 -16.51 16.35 -1.59
C VAL A 229 -16.47 16.79 -0.13
N PHE A 230 -15.44 17.52 0.29
CA PHE A 230 -15.38 18.06 1.65
C PHE A 230 -16.56 18.94 1.98
N ASP A 231 -16.83 19.96 1.15
CA ASP A 231 -17.86 20.95 1.40
C ASP A 231 -19.27 20.37 1.38
N THR A 232 -19.51 19.34 0.55
CA THR A 232 -20.86 18.76 0.37
C THR A 232 -21.16 17.56 1.24
N GLU A 233 -20.14 16.79 1.66
CA GLU A 233 -20.37 15.50 2.32
C GLU A 233 -19.75 15.42 3.73
N PHE A 234 -18.67 16.15 4.04
CA PHE A 234 -17.88 15.91 5.25
C PHE A 234 -17.66 17.11 6.17
N LYS A 235 -17.89 18.33 5.73
CA LYS A 235 -17.58 19.53 6.47
C LYS A 235 -18.14 19.54 7.89
N ASP A 236 -19.44 19.28 8.04
CA ASP A 236 -20.10 19.26 9.35
C ASP A 236 -19.52 18.19 10.28
N GLN A 237 -19.10 17.04 9.72
CA GLN A 237 -18.51 15.96 10.49
C GLN A 237 -17.10 16.33 10.98
N PHE A 238 -16.29 16.98 10.14
CA PHE A 238 -14.97 17.46 10.50
C PHE A 238 -15.05 18.52 11.59
N GLU A 239 -15.95 19.51 11.42
CA GLU A 239 -16.21 20.54 12.43
C GLU A 239 -16.66 19.94 13.77
N ALA A 240 -17.55 18.96 13.75
CA ALA A 240 -18.03 18.26 14.96
C ALA A 240 -16.92 17.52 15.72
N HIS A 241 -15.88 17.08 15.02
CA HIS A 241 -14.72 16.39 15.61
C HIS A 241 -13.52 17.33 15.89
N GLY A 242 -13.61 18.60 15.49
CA GLY A 242 -12.54 19.59 15.66
C GLY A 242 -11.29 19.25 14.86
N ILE A 243 -11.46 18.70 13.66
CA ILE A 243 -10.37 18.37 12.73
C ILE A 243 -10.55 19.14 11.42
N ASP A 244 -9.45 19.40 10.73
CA ASP A 244 -9.41 20.23 9.54
C ASP A 244 -9.06 19.44 8.28
N TYR A 245 -9.55 19.93 7.13
CA TYR A 245 -9.06 19.54 5.81
C TYR A 245 -8.37 20.75 5.16
N GLU A 246 -7.19 20.54 4.57
CA GLU A 246 -6.45 21.57 3.85
C GLU A 246 -5.77 20.98 2.60
N HIS A 247 -5.82 21.73 1.48
CA HIS A 247 -4.99 21.47 0.33
C HIS A 247 -3.68 22.27 0.40
N ARG A 248 -2.54 21.63 0.15
CA ARG A 248 -1.20 22.25 0.12
C ARG A 248 -0.46 21.90 -1.17
N LEU A 249 0.47 22.76 -1.57
CA LEU A 249 1.47 22.37 -2.57
C LEU A 249 2.36 21.28 -2.00
N ILE A 250 2.75 20.29 -2.83
CA ILE A 250 3.49 19.11 -2.34
C ILE A 250 4.84 19.47 -1.72
N ASP A 251 5.55 20.44 -2.25
CA ASP A 251 6.82 20.91 -1.70
C ASP A 251 6.62 21.60 -0.32
N ASP A 252 5.55 22.38 -0.16
CA ASP A 252 5.19 22.95 1.13
C ASP A 252 4.76 21.87 2.13
N MET A 253 3.99 20.88 1.67
CA MET A 253 3.56 19.77 2.53
C MET A 253 4.74 18.89 2.99
N VAL A 254 5.73 18.62 2.14
CA VAL A 254 6.97 17.96 2.52
C VAL A 254 7.70 18.75 3.60
N ALA A 255 7.84 20.07 3.41
CA ALA A 255 8.49 20.94 4.39
C ALA A 255 7.72 20.98 5.73
N ALA A 256 6.38 20.98 5.69
CA ALA A 256 5.53 20.93 6.87
C ALA A 256 5.66 19.59 7.60
N ALA A 257 5.57 18.48 6.87
CA ALA A 257 5.67 17.12 7.42
C ALA A 257 7.00 16.91 8.18
N LEU A 258 8.12 17.44 7.68
CA LEU A 258 9.42 17.36 8.36
C LEU A 258 9.50 18.18 9.65
N LYS A 259 8.63 19.16 9.83
CA LYS A 259 8.61 20.06 11.00
C LYS A 259 7.57 19.65 12.04
N TRP A 260 6.51 18.96 11.61
CA TRP A 260 5.42 18.53 12.48
C TRP A 260 5.77 17.22 13.20
N SER A 261 5.04 16.95 14.28
CA SER A 261 5.24 15.73 15.09
C SER A 261 4.58 14.47 14.53
N GLY A 262 3.72 14.60 13.52
CA GLY A 262 2.84 13.54 13.01
C GLY A 262 1.37 13.77 13.38
N LYS A 263 0.60 12.69 13.45
CA LYS A 263 -0.83 12.68 13.79
C LYS A 263 -1.69 13.40 12.75
N PHE A 264 -1.46 13.06 11.48
CA PHE A 264 -2.25 13.54 10.35
C PHE A 264 -2.33 12.50 9.23
N VAL A 265 -3.35 12.62 8.39
CA VAL A 265 -3.49 11.87 7.14
C VAL A 265 -3.04 12.75 5.98
N TRP A 266 -2.14 12.22 5.16
CA TRP A 266 -1.61 12.91 3.98
C TRP A 266 -2.08 12.20 2.72
N ALA A 267 -3.06 12.79 2.03
CA ALA A 267 -3.58 12.31 0.76
C ALA A 267 -2.64 12.73 -0.38
N CYS A 268 -2.16 11.75 -1.13
CA CYS A 268 -1.22 11.90 -2.23
C CYS A 268 -1.75 11.24 -3.50
N LYS A 269 -1.51 11.86 -4.66
CA LYS A 269 -1.69 11.20 -5.95
C LYS A 269 -0.85 9.93 -6.03
N ASN A 270 -1.10 9.10 -7.04
CA ASN A 270 -0.54 7.75 -7.12
C ASN A 270 0.99 7.70 -6.96
N TYR A 271 1.75 8.41 -7.80
CA TYR A 271 3.21 8.44 -7.72
C TYR A 271 3.72 9.16 -6.47
N ASP A 272 3.14 10.31 -6.15
CA ASP A 272 3.51 11.07 -4.94
C ASP A 272 3.33 10.22 -3.68
N GLY A 273 2.24 9.46 -3.59
CA GLY A 273 1.95 8.57 -2.48
C GLY A 273 2.90 7.38 -2.38
N ASP A 274 3.37 6.87 -3.52
CA ASP A 274 4.39 5.82 -3.56
C ASP A 274 5.69 6.31 -2.95
N VAL A 275 6.20 7.45 -3.43
CA VAL A 275 7.46 8.04 -2.95
C VAL A 275 7.36 8.51 -1.50
N GLN A 276 6.28 9.22 -1.14
CA GLN A 276 6.13 9.76 0.21
C GLN A 276 5.91 8.68 1.27
N SER A 277 5.23 7.59 0.94
CA SER A 277 5.07 6.49 1.90
C SER A 277 6.41 5.82 2.25
N ASP A 278 7.29 5.64 1.28
CA ASP A 278 8.63 5.11 1.52
C ASP A 278 9.52 6.10 2.29
N THR A 279 9.41 7.41 1.97
CA THR A 279 10.10 8.47 2.70
C THR A 279 9.66 8.49 4.18
N VAL A 280 8.37 8.40 4.44
CA VAL A 280 7.82 8.34 5.81
C VAL A 280 8.27 7.07 6.52
N ALA A 281 8.22 5.91 5.85
CA ALA A 281 8.68 4.65 6.41
C ALA A 281 10.16 4.72 6.86
N GLN A 282 11.04 5.25 6.01
CA GLN A 282 12.45 5.44 6.36
C GLN A 282 12.62 6.46 7.49
N GLY A 283 11.84 7.54 7.47
CA GLY A 283 11.86 8.54 8.56
C GLY A 283 11.51 7.96 9.92
N PHE A 284 10.63 6.95 9.97
CA PHE A 284 10.30 6.18 11.18
C PHE A 284 11.27 5.02 11.47
N GLY A 285 12.26 4.78 10.60
CA GLY A 285 13.36 3.86 10.83
C GLY A 285 13.48 2.72 9.82
N SER A 286 12.38 2.11 9.36
CA SER A 286 12.45 0.97 8.45
C SER A 286 11.15 0.78 7.66
N LEU A 287 11.28 0.43 6.37
CA LEU A 287 10.16 -0.02 5.55
C LEU A 287 9.50 -1.31 6.10
N GLY A 288 10.27 -2.15 6.79
CA GLY A 288 9.74 -3.33 7.50
C GLY A 288 8.83 -3.02 8.69
N LEU A 289 8.69 -1.73 9.05
CA LEU A 289 7.76 -1.22 10.07
C LEU A 289 6.63 -0.38 9.45
N MET A 290 6.19 -0.71 8.24
CA MET A 290 5.10 -0.01 7.55
C MET A 290 3.98 -0.98 7.20
N THR A 291 2.75 -0.66 7.62
CA THR A 291 1.54 -1.36 7.15
C THR A 291 1.10 -0.81 5.79
N SER A 292 0.41 -1.63 5.01
CA SER A 292 -0.23 -1.22 3.75
C SER A 292 -1.61 -1.85 3.68
N VAL A 293 -2.64 -1.03 3.60
CA VAL A 293 -4.04 -1.47 3.54
C VAL A 293 -4.73 -0.74 2.41
N LEU A 294 -5.18 -1.47 1.41
CA LEU A 294 -6.11 -0.97 0.39
C LEU A 294 -7.52 -1.00 0.97
N LEU A 295 -8.21 0.12 0.94
CA LEU A 295 -9.60 0.26 1.35
C LEU A 295 -10.44 0.68 0.14
N THR A 296 -11.52 -0.07 -0.15
CA THR A 296 -12.48 0.32 -1.20
C THR A 296 -13.19 1.64 -0.84
N PRO A 297 -13.73 2.38 -1.84
CA PRO A 297 -14.34 3.69 -1.59
C PRO A 297 -15.52 3.65 -0.60
N ASP A 298 -16.27 2.55 -0.57
CA ASP A 298 -17.38 2.34 0.36
C ASP A 298 -16.94 1.86 1.76
N GLY A 299 -15.63 1.64 1.97
CA GLY A 299 -15.05 1.20 3.23
C GLY A 299 -15.36 -0.25 3.63
N LYS A 300 -16.04 -1.02 2.76
CA LYS A 300 -16.49 -2.38 3.10
C LYS A 300 -15.44 -3.44 2.89
N THR A 301 -14.63 -3.29 1.84
CA THR A 301 -13.63 -4.29 1.44
C THR A 301 -12.23 -3.78 1.68
N ILE A 302 -11.36 -4.64 2.20
CA ILE A 302 -9.94 -4.35 2.34
C ILE A 302 -9.06 -5.46 1.75
N GLU A 303 -7.87 -5.04 1.31
CA GLU A 303 -6.73 -5.93 1.09
C GLU A 303 -5.55 -5.39 1.91
N ALA A 304 -4.99 -6.23 2.77
CA ALA A 304 -3.87 -5.87 3.64
C ALA A 304 -2.60 -6.61 3.24
N GLU A 305 -1.50 -5.86 3.05
CA GLU A 305 -0.21 -6.40 2.63
C GLU A 305 0.95 -5.77 3.44
N ALA A 306 2.14 -6.36 3.34
CA ALA A 306 3.36 -5.68 3.76
C ALA A 306 3.79 -4.64 2.71
N ALA A 307 4.25 -3.48 3.14
CA ALA A 307 4.66 -2.40 2.24
C ALA A 307 6.02 -2.64 1.56
N HIS A 308 6.68 -3.79 1.81
CA HIS A 308 7.98 -4.14 1.24
C HIS A 308 7.86 -5.26 0.19
N GLY A 309 8.94 -5.48 -0.58
CA GLY A 309 9.02 -6.55 -1.59
C GLY A 309 9.37 -7.93 -1.00
N THR A 310 9.73 -8.87 -1.89
CA THR A 310 9.92 -10.30 -1.60
C THR A 310 11.21 -10.66 -0.87
N VAL A 311 12.09 -9.68 -0.62
CA VAL A 311 13.39 -9.84 0.09
C VAL A 311 14.31 -10.89 -0.58
N THR A 312 14.53 -10.74 -1.88
CA THR A 312 15.31 -11.64 -2.74
C THR A 312 16.67 -12.00 -2.16
N ARG A 313 17.41 -11.02 -1.61
CA ARG A 313 18.76 -11.27 -1.09
C ARG A 313 18.75 -12.29 0.07
N HIS A 314 17.78 -12.21 0.98
CA HIS A 314 17.65 -13.18 2.07
C HIS A 314 17.14 -14.53 1.55
N TYR A 315 16.29 -14.53 0.52
CA TYR A 315 15.88 -15.78 -0.13
C TYR A 315 17.08 -16.53 -0.73
N ARG A 316 17.98 -15.83 -1.41
CA ARG A 316 19.21 -16.45 -1.95
C ARG A 316 20.12 -16.99 -0.83
N ALA A 317 20.22 -16.31 0.30
CA ALA A 317 20.94 -16.81 1.47
C ALA A 317 20.27 -18.09 2.02
N HIS A 318 18.96 -18.06 2.17
CA HIS A 318 18.17 -19.24 2.61
C HIS A 318 18.34 -20.45 1.68
N GLN A 319 18.34 -20.25 0.35
CA GLN A 319 18.58 -21.31 -0.64
C GLN A 319 19.96 -21.95 -0.49
N ARG A 320 20.97 -21.25 0.02
CA ARG A 320 22.29 -21.77 0.35
C ARG A 320 22.38 -22.45 1.72
N GLY A 321 21.28 -22.54 2.45
CA GLY A 321 21.23 -23.10 3.80
C GLY A 321 21.76 -22.15 4.89
N GLU A 322 21.89 -20.84 4.59
CA GLU A 322 22.32 -19.83 5.56
C GLU A 322 21.13 -19.40 6.43
N GLU A 323 21.39 -19.16 7.73
CA GLU A 323 20.40 -18.58 8.61
C GLU A 323 20.11 -17.14 8.21
N THR A 324 18.83 -16.77 8.18
CA THR A 324 18.38 -15.43 7.81
C THR A 324 17.71 -14.73 8.98
N SER A 325 17.90 -13.42 9.04
CA SER A 325 17.20 -12.54 10.00
C SER A 325 16.42 -11.51 9.18
N THR A 326 15.20 -11.89 8.79
CA THR A 326 14.28 -11.06 8.01
C THR A 326 13.15 -10.57 8.92
N ASN A 327 12.89 -9.27 8.90
CA ASN A 327 11.81 -8.68 9.67
C ASN A 327 10.45 -9.16 9.13
N SER A 328 9.66 -9.78 10.01
CA SER A 328 8.34 -10.33 9.68
C SER A 328 7.17 -9.44 10.16
N ILE A 329 7.47 -8.31 10.82
CA ILE A 329 6.45 -7.50 11.52
C ILE A 329 5.40 -6.98 10.54
N ALA A 330 5.79 -6.41 9.41
CA ALA A 330 4.83 -5.89 8.43
C ALA A 330 3.90 -7.00 7.89
N SER A 331 4.41 -8.22 7.68
CA SER A 331 3.61 -9.38 7.26
C SER A 331 2.66 -9.85 8.36
N ILE A 332 3.08 -9.83 9.64
CA ILE A 332 2.18 -10.11 10.78
C ILE A 332 1.07 -9.06 10.83
N PHE A 333 1.40 -7.78 10.62
CA PHE A 333 0.41 -6.71 10.63
C PHE A 333 -0.54 -6.78 9.42
N ALA A 334 -0.11 -7.29 8.26
CA ALA A 334 -1.03 -7.58 7.17
C ALA A 334 -2.12 -8.57 7.62
N TRP A 335 -1.73 -9.67 8.28
CA TRP A 335 -2.69 -10.61 8.87
C TRP A 335 -3.60 -9.95 9.91
N THR A 336 -3.05 -9.21 10.86
CA THR A 336 -3.86 -8.61 11.94
C THR A 336 -4.82 -7.55 11.44
N ARG A 337 -4.46 -6.78 10.41
CA ARG A 337 -5.35 -5.81 9.76
C ARG A 337 -6.52 -6.51 9.06
N GLY A 338 -6.25 -7.57 8.29
CA GLY A 338 -7.30 -8.40 7.70
C GLY A 338 -8.22 -9.03 8.74
N LEU A 339 -7.65 -9.64 9.78
CA LEU A 339 -8.42 -10.24 10.88
C LEU A 339 -9.25 -9.20 11.66
N SER A 340 -8.71 -7.99 11.87
CA SER A 340 -9.44 -6.90 12.51
C SER A 340 -10.65 -6.45 11.69
N LYS A 341 -10.51 -6.36 10.37
CA LYS A 341 -11.62 -6.03 9.47
C LYS A 341 -12.67 -7.15 9.44
N ARG A 342 -12.23 -8.41 9.37
CA ARG A 342 -13.14 -9.55 9.47
C ARG A 342 -13.93 -9.54 10.78
N ALA A 343 -13.24 -9.25 11.88
CA ALA A 343 -13.86 -9.13 13.19
C ALA A 343 -14.90 -7.99 13.26
N GLU A 344 -14.62 -6.86 12.62
CA GLU A 344 -15.54 -5.72 12.53
C GLU A 344 -16.79 -6.11 11.74
N ILE A 345 -16.63 -6.69 10.55
CA ILE A 345 -17.75 -7.10 9.69
C ILE A 345 -18.64 -8.15 10.39
N ASP A 346 -18.03 -9.11 11.10
CA ASP A 346 -18.74 -10.22 11.74
C ASP A 346 -19.21 -9.91 13.18
N GLY A 347 -18.85 -8.75 13.74
CA GLY A 347 -19.10 -8.44 15.16
C GLY A 347 -18.35 -9.37 16.13
N ASN A 348 -17.20 -9.95 15.71
CA ASN A 348 -16.42 -10.93 16.48
C ASN A 348 -15.40 -10.26 17.40
N ASN A 349 -15.82 -9.88 18.60
CA ASN A 349 -14.95 -9.21 19.58
C ASN A 349 -13.74 -10.05 20.02
N LYS A 350 -13.84 -11.39 20.03
CA LYS A 350 -12.69 -12.25 20.38
C LYS A 350 -11.60 -12.19 19.32
N LEU A 351 -11.99 -12.21 18.05
CA LEU A 351 -11.07 -12.06 16.92
C LEU A 351 -10.43 -10.66 16.91
N LYS A 352 -11.21 -9.61 17.15
CA LYS A 352 -10.71 -8.23 17.28
C LYS A 352 -9.65 -8.12 18.38
N HIS A 353 -9.95 -8.70 19.56
CA HIS A 353 -9.02 -8.71 20.68
C HIS A 353 -7.73 -9.48 20.36
N PHE A 354 -7.83 -10.63 19.69
CA PHE A 354 -6.69 -11.43 19.28
C PHE A 354 -5.77 -10.63 18.34
N ALA A 355 -6.32 -10.03 17.27
CA ALA A 355 -5.56 -9.24 16.31
C ALA A 355 -4.83 -8.06 16.99
N THR A 356 -5.56 -7.28 17.79
CA THR A 356 -4.98 -6.15 18.53
C THR A 356 -3.90 -6.58 19.53
N ARG A 357 -4.09 -7.73 20.19
CA ARG A 357 -3.10 -8.25 21.12
C ARG A 357 -1.84 -8.72 20.42
N LEU A 358 -1.97 -9.37 19.27
CA LEU A 358 -0.80 -9.81 18.48
C LEU A 358 0.06 -8.62 18.03
N GLU A 359 -0.55 -7.52 17.57
CA GLU A 359 0.17 -6.28 17.26
C GLU A 359 0.94 -5.74 18.47
N LYS A 360 0.28 -5.66 19.64
CA LYS A 360 0.91 -5.22 20.88
C LYS A 360 2.06 -6.11 21.31
N VAL A 361 1.93 -7.44 21.15
CA VAL A 361 3.00 -8.40 21.48
C VAL A 361 4.19 -8.18 20.54
N CYS A 362 3.98 -8.01 19.22
CA CYS A 362 5.07 -7.71 18.29
C CYS A 362 5.84 -6.46 18.71
N ILE A 363 5.14 -5.34 18.95
CA ILE A 363 5.78 -4.07 19.36
C ILE A 363 6.54 -4.27 20.67
N SER A 364 5.89 -4.83 21.71
CA SER A 364 6.52 -5.00 23.01
C SER A 364 7.70 -5.99 23.00
N THR A 365 7.73 -6.93 22.05
CA THR A 365 8.88 -7.85 21.86
C THR A 365 10.09 -7.07 21.36
N VAL A 366 9.90 -6.22 20.34
CA VAL A 366 10.97 -5.33 19.86
C VAL A 366 11.44 -4.37 20.95
N GLU A 367 10.51 -3.73 21.66
CA GLU A 367 10.82 -2.77 22.72
C GLU A 367 11.58 -3.38 23.92
N ARG A 368 11.45 -4.68 24.14
CA ARG A 368 12.25 -5.43 25.13
C ARG A 368 13.61 -5.90 24.62
N GLY A 369 13.99 -5.52 23.39
CA GLY A 369 15.28 -5.85 22.80
C GLY A 369 15.32 -7.16 22.00
N SER A 370 14.19 -7.87 21.81
CA SER A 370 14.10 -9.05 20.97
C SER A 370 13.63 -8.65 19.57
N MET A 371 14.56 -8.61 18.62
CA MET A 371 14.30 -8.07 17.29
C MET A 371 15.16 -8.72 16.20
N THR A 372 14.81 -8.53 14.95
CA THR A 372 15.61 -8.96 13.81
C THR A 372 16.78 -8.02 13.52
N LYS A 373 17.73 -8.48 12.74
CA LYS A 373 19.03 -7.81 12.50
C LYS A 373 18.88 -6.40 11.93
N ASP A 374 17.90 -6.17 11.06
CA ASP A 374 17.64 -4.85 10.47
C ASP A 374 17.32 -3.80 11.54
N LEU A 375 16.45 -4.14 12.49
CA LEU A 375 16.10 -3.26 13.61
C LEU A 375 17.23 -3.12 14.62
N ALA A 376 17.92 -4.22 14.94
CA ALA A 376 19.05 -4.19 15.86
C ALA A 376 20.16 -3.24 15.38
N LEU A 377 20.47 -3.24 14.09
CA LEU A 377 21.44 -2.33 13.50
C LEU A 377 21.03 -0.85 13.58
N LEU A 378 19.73 -0.56 13.60
CA LEU A 378 19.22 0.80 13.82
C LEU A 378 19.35 1.22 15.28
N VAL A 379 19.09 0.30 16.22
CA VAL A 379 19.21 0.58 17.65
C VAL A 379 20.67 0.82 18.06
N GLY A 380 21.59 0.00 17.56
CA GLY A 380 23.02 0.18 17.80
C GLY A 380 23.84 -1.09 17.67
N THR A 381 25.16 -0.94 17.59
CA THR A 381 26.12 -2.04 17.35
C THR A 381 26.21 -3.06 18.48
N GLN A 382 25.69 -2.74 19.66
CA GLN A 382 25.68 -3.63 20.84
C GLN A 382 24.34 -4.36 21.01
N GLN A 383 23.35 -4.09 20.15
CA GLN A 383 22.05 -4.75 20.21
C GLN A 383 22.15 -6.13 19.58
N ASP A 384 21.82 -7.16 20.37
CA ASP A 384 21.68 -8.53 19.89
C ASP A 384 20.47 -8.66 18.96
N TRP A 385 20.50 -9.62 18.05
CA TRP A 385 19.42 -9.89 17.11
C TRP A 385 19.07 -11.37 17.05
N LEU A 386 17.86 -11.64 16.61
CA LEU A 386 17.30 -12.98 16.43
C LEU A 386 17.22 -13.32 14.93
N SER A 387 17.28 -14.61 14.62
CA SER A 387 16.87 -15.08 13.31
C SER A 387 15.38 -14.83 13.08
N THR A 388 14.93 -14.96 11.82
CA THR A 388 13.49 -14.86 11.47
C THR A 388 12.65 -15.83 12.31
N GLU A 389 13.10 -17.08 12.42
CA GLU A 389 12.40 -18.11 13.19
C GLU A 389 12.44 -17.86 14.69
N GLY A 390 13.57 -17.35 15.20
CA GLY A 390 13.73 -17.01 16.60
C GLY A 390 12.88 -15.83 17.06
N PHE A 391 12.57 -14.91 16.15
CA PHE A 391 11.67 -13.78 16.43
C PHE A 391 10.20 -14.23 16.47
N LEU A 392 9.76 -15.10 15.57
CA LEU A 392 8.41 -15.66 15.50
C LEU A 392 8.15 -16.66 16.61
#